data_13269648ea21ccfd029e8b8e07d00a8e
#
_entry.id   13269648ea21ccfd029e8b8e07d00a8e
#
_cell.length_a   1.000
_cell.length_b   1.000
_cell.length_c   1.000
_cell.angle_alpha   90.00
_cell.angle_beta   90.00
_cell.angle_gamma   90.00
#
_symmetry.space_group_name_H-M   'P 1'
#
loop_
_entity.id
_entity.type
_entity.pdbx_description
1 polymer ?
#
loop_
_entity_poly.entity_id
_entity_poly.type
_entity_poly.pdbx_seq_one_letter_code
_entity_poly.pdbx_strand_id
1 'polypeptide(L)'
;MFVSYVYLPANKWLQQQIPACRPVFTAKYVFGLFIIVGILFLILGIVFVAATVGLRELEVEYTNCGPLETDNIQASSCEDYLRNISDISNSNRRNTGDCHCTLVFEVKDTMRYPWKFYYALDNYYQNHRRYLNSWDPAQLRGDNFRSPDSNCRPLVRYRDNDNEMNNASRLPIVPCGIIANSWFNDSFHYLHNEELNETIDLSRNNIAWKTDREVRFRNDSNLAADLEGTNRPPNWPYNVSEIGDGLGNESLIVWFRASAFPWFRKLYAHPRGDTDLRPGNYSLLITYNYPVDNSEDVSPSSSQSCPG
;
A
#
# COMPACT_ATOMS: atom_id res chain seq x y z
N MET A 1 33.90 48.13 49.60
CA MET A 1 33.81 46.74 49.13
C MET A 1 32.43 46.20 49.46
N PHE A 2 31.48 46.32 48.50
CA PHE A 2 30.10 45.87 48.72
C PHE A 2 30.01 44.39 48.38
N VAL A 3 29.75 43.54 49.37
CA VAL A 3 29.46 42.14 49.17
C VAL A 3 28.01 41.98 48.83
N SER A 4 27.72 41.70 47.57
CA SER A 4 26.35 41.41 47.07
C SER A 4 26.01 39.99 47.46
N TYR A 5 25.12 39.77 48.40
CA TYR A 5 24.58 38.46 48.74
C TYR A 5 23.59 38.06 47.65
N VAL A 6 23.95 37.07 46.84
CA VAL A 6 23.02 36.40 45.90
C VAL A 6 22.12 35.50 46.73
N TYR A 7 20.84 35.89 46.89
CA TYR A 7 19.82 35.02 47.45
C TYR A 7 19.54 33.87 46.46
N LEU A 8 20.06 32.74 46.79
CA LEU A 8 19.72 31.49 46.06
C LEU A 8 18.27 31.09 46.45
N PRO A 9 17.38 30.81 45.48
CA PRO A 9 16.01 30.39 45.78
C PRO A 9 16.03 29.11 46.60
N ALA A 10 15.24 29.05 47.67
CA ALA A 10 15.14 27.90 48.58
C ALA A 10 14.49 26.63 47.95
N ASN A 11 14.32 26.65 46.65
CA ASN A 11 13.68 25.56 45.94
C ASN A 11 14.71 24.44 45.69
N LYS A 12 14.48 23.27 46.28
CA LYS A 12 15.32 22.08 46.15
C LYS A 12 15.51 21.61 44.70
N TRP A 13 14.55 21.95 43.83
CA TRP A 13 14.63 21.66 42.41
C TRP A 13 15.72 22.48 41.70
N LEU A 14 15.74 23.78 41.96
CA LEU A 14 16.71 24.70 41.39
C LEU A 14 18.12 24.45 41.92
N GLN A 15 18.23 23.94 43.17
CA GLN A 15 19.48 23.57 43.79
C GLN A 15 19.91 22.14 43.51
N GLN A 16 19.16 21.37 42.71
CA GLN A 16 19.44 19.95 42.41
C GLN A 16 19.59 19.05 43.66
N GLN A 17 18.89 19.40 44.75
CA GLN A 17 18.90 18.68 46.00
C GLN A 17 17.70 17.72 46.17
N ILE A 18 17.14 17.25 45.06
CA ILE A 18 16.06 16.28 45.11
C ILE A 18 16.65 14.92 45.53
N PRO A 19 16.03 14.22 46.50
CA PRO A 19 16.46 12.89 46.88
C PRO A 19 16.36 11.96 45.64
N ALA A 20 17.52 11.53 45.15
CA ALA A 20 17.61 10.59 44.05
C ALA A 20 17.81 9.18 44.59
N CYS A 21 16.99 8.24 44.11
CA CYS A 21 17.21 6.82 44.33
C CYS A 21 18.44 6.42 43.49
N ARG A 22 19.54 6.04 44.15
CA ARG A 22 20.74 5.51 43.48
C ARG A 22 20.84 4.02 43.75
N PRO A 23 20.18 3.16 42.94
CA PRO A 23 20.27 1.73 43.14
C PRO A 23 21.71 1.25 42.92
N VAL A 24 22.28 0.56 43.88
CA VAL A 24 23.55 -0.12 43.73
C VAL A 24 23.27 -1.48 43.08
N PHE A 25 23.58 -1.61 41.81
CA PHE A 25 23.42 -2.85 41.07
C PHE A 25 24.54 -3.83 41.46
N THR A 26 24.29 -4.70 42.40
CA THR A 26 25.18 -5.82 42.67
C THR A 26 24.96 -6.93 41.64
N ALA A 27 26.01 -7.67 41.27
CA ALA A 27 25.96 -8.72 40.26
C ALA A 27 24.83 -9.74 40.49
N LYS A 28 24.54 -10.06 41.75
CA LYS A 28 23.46 -11.03 42.10
C LYS A 28 22.06 -10.53 41.69
N TYR A 29 21.74 -9.26 41.94
CA TYR A 29 20.45 -8.68 41.59
C TYR A 29 20.31 -8.53 40.07
N VAL A 30 21.37 -8.10 39.41
CA VAL A 30 21.39 -7.97 37.94
C VAL A 30 21.19 -9.35 37.30
N PHE A 31 21.92 -10.36 37.75
CA PHE A 31 21.77 -11.71 37.22
C PHE A 31 20.38 -12.29 37.47
N GLY A 32 19.80 -12.12 38.66
CA GLY A 32 18.44 -12.53 38.96
C GLY A 32 17.39 -11.85 38.05
N LEU A 33 17.57 -10.54 37.85
CA LEU A 33 16.69 -9.78 36.96
C LEU A 33 16.75 -10.32 35.50
N PHE A 34 17.95 -10.55 34.97
CA PHE A 34 18.13 -11.09 33.62
C PHE A 34 17.52 -12.49 33.45
N ILE A 35 17.64 -13.35 34.45
CA ILE A 35 17.00 -14.68 34.43
C ILE A 35 15.49 -14.54 34.37
N ILE A 36 14.88 -13.68 35.21
CA ILE A 36 13.41 -13.48 35.21
C ILE A 36 12.94 -12.97 33.86
N VAL A 37 13.58 -11.94 33.32
CA VAL A 37 13.28 -11.36 32.03
C VAL A 37 13.48 -12.40 30.91
N GLY A 38 14.56 -13.16 30.95
CA GLY A 38 14.86 -14.23 29.99
C GLY A 38 13.79 -15.32 29.96
N ILE A 39 13.34 -15.78 31.13
CA ILE A 39 12.26 -16.77 31.24
C ILE A 39 10.94 -16.20 30.67
N LEU A 40 10.63 -14.92 30.98
CA LEU A 40 9.42 -14.26 30.44
C LEU A 40 9.45 -14.23 28.91
N PHE A 41 10.58 -13.81 28.32
CA PHE A 41 10.70 -13.79 26.84
C PHE A 41 10.70 -15.19 26.23
N LEU A 42 11.23 -16.19 26.92
CA LEU A 42 11.19 -17.57 26.45
C LEU A 42 9.75 -18.09 26.39
N ILE A 43 8.95 -17.83 27.43
CA ILE A 43 7.52 -18.21 27.46
C ILE A 43 6.77 -17.49 26.32
N LEU A 44 6.96 -16.18 26.17
CA LEU A 44 6.38 -15.39 25.07
C LEU A 44 6.78 -15.94 23.70
N GLY A 45 8.04 -16.27 23.50
CA GLY A 45 8.54 -16.88 22.26
C GLY A 45 7.87 -18.20 21.94
N ILE A 46 7.71 -19.09 22.93
CA ILE A 46 7.01 -20.37 22.73
C ILE A 46 5.55 -20.14 22.35
N VAL A 47 4.86 -19.19 23.01
CA VAL A 47 3.47 -18.86 22.68
C VAL A 47 3.35 -18.34 21.25
N PHE A 48 4.25 -17.45 20.81
CA PHE A 48 4.23 -16.95 19.43
C PHE A 48 4.50 -18.05 18.41
N VAL A 49 5.49 -18.91 18.64
CA VAL A 49 5.76 -20.05 17.77
C VAL A 49 4.54 -20.96 17.69
N ALA A 50 3.93 -21.32 18.82
CA ALA A 50 2.74 -22.16 18.84
C ALA A 50 1.56 -21.52 18.08
N ALA A 51 1.40 -20.19 18.17
CA ALA A 51 0.33 -19.47 17.47
C ALA A 51 0.56 -19.40 15.95
N THR A 52 1.83 -19.41 15.49
CA THR A 52 2.17 -19.27 14.07
C THR A 52 2.30 -20.60 13.32
N VAL A 53 2.54 -21.72 13.99
CA VAL A 53 2.66 -23.06 13.38
C VAL A 53 1.43 -23.47 12.56
N GLY A 54 0.24 -22.94 12.90
CA GLY A 54 -1.01 -23.25 12.20
C GLY A 54 -1.33 -22.35 11.01
N LEU A 55 -0.51 -21.30 10.76
CA LEU A 55 -0.74 -20.41 9.63
C LEU A 55 -0.34 -21.08 8.32
N ARG A 56 -1.24 -21.05 7.36
CA ARG A 56 -1.01 -21.52 5.99
C ARG A 56 -0.88 -20.31 5.09
N GLU A 57 0.17 -20.28 4.30
CA GLU A 57 0.41 -19.26 3.29
C GLU A 57 0.69 -19.94 1.96
N LEU A 58 0.09 -19.40 0.90
CA LEU A 58 0.36 -19.79 -0.48
C LEU A 58 0.81 -18.53 -1.21
N GLU A 59 2.02 -18.57 -1.77
CA GLU A 59 2.58 -17.47 -2.54
C GLU A 59 2.77 -17.94 -3.99
N VAL A 60 2.24 -17.17 -4.92
CA VAL A 60 2.31 -17.46 -6.36
C VAL A 60 2.76 -16.20 -7.10
N GLU A 61 3.84 -16.32 -7.84
CA GLU A 61 4.37 -15.22 -8.66
C GLU A 61 3.61 -15.13 -9.99
N TYR A 62 3.24 -13.91 -10.41
CA TYR A 62 2.55 -13.65 -11.67
C TYR A 62 3.20 -12.59 -12.56
N THR A 63 4.42 -12.13 -12.22
CA THR A 63 5.14 -11.09 -12.97
C THR A 63 5.22 -11.41 -14.47
N ASN A 64 5.53 -12.65 -14.83
CA ASN A 64 5.67 -13.11 -16.21
C ASN A 64 4.39 -13.76 -16.76
N CYS A 65 3.23 -13.38 -16.27
CA CYS A 65 1.97 -13.94 -16.75
C CYS A 65 1.74 -13.64 -18.24
N GLY A 66 1.51 -14.67 -19.04
CA GLY A 66 1.30 -14.55 -20.49
C GLY A 66 -0.09 -14.00 -20.82
N PRO A 67 -0.22 -13.17 -21.88
CA PRO A 67 -1.51 -12.63 -22.30
C PRO A 67 -2.43 -13.75 -22.79
N LEU A 68 -3.75 -13.57 -22.60
CA LEU A 68 -4.75 -14.44 -23.16
C LEU A 68 -4.78 -14.32 -24.70
N GLU A 69 -5.06 -15.42 -25.39
CA GLU A 69 -5.20 -15.43 -26.86
C GLU A 69 -6.30 -14.48 -27.36
N THR A 70 -7.29 -14.21 -26.52
CA THR A 70 -8.41 -13.29 -26.82
C THR A 70 -7.98 -11.85 -27.00
N ASP A 71 -6.89 -11.44 -26.37
CA ASP A 71 -6.42 -10.05 -26.38
C ASP A 71 -5.64 -9.69 -27.66
N ASN A 72 -5.30 -10.67 -28.49
CA ASN A 72 -4.49 -10.50 -29.71
C ASN A 72 -3.17 -9.76 -29.48
N ILE A 73 -2.58 -9.88 -28.28
CA ILE A 73 -1.34 -9.25 -27.86
C ILE A 73 -0.17 -10.13 -28.33
N GLN A 74 0.74 -9.56 -29.13
CA GLN A 74 1.98 -10.22 -29.57
C GLN A 74 3.13 -9.88 -28.62
N ALA A 75 3.03 -10.31 -27.37
CA ALA A 75 4.07 -10.16 -26.37
C ALA A 75 4.26 -11.47 -25.61
N SER A 76 5.46 -11.70 -25.07
CA SER A 76 5.74 -12.93 -24.28
C SER A 76 5.06 -12.89 -22.91
N SER A 77 4.88 -11.71 -22.35
CA SER A 77 4.18 -11.46 -21.07
C SER A 77 3.38 -10.17 -21.12
N CYS A 78 2.42 -10.03 -20.19
CA CYS A 78 1.70 -8.79 -20.00
C CYS A 78 2.64 -7.63 -19.57
N GLU A 79 3.70 -7.94 -18.83
CA GLU A 79 4.71 -6.96 -18.47
C GLU A 79 5.43 -6.40 -19.69
N ASP A 80 5.92 -7.26 -20.59
CA ASP A 80 6.58 -6.84 -21.83
C ASP A 80 5.66 -5.99 -22.71
N TYR A 81 4.37 -6.34 -22.74
CA TYR A 81 3.35 -5.56 -23.44
C TYR A 81 3.22 -4.15 -22.86
N LEU A 82 3.07 -4.02 -21.54
CA LEU A 82 2.96 -2.71 -20.88
C LEU A 82 4.23 -1.86 -21.03
N ARG A 83 5.40 -2.48 -21.00
CA ARG A 83 6.69 -1.81 -21.20
C ARG A 83 6.78 -1.24 -22.61
N ASN A 84 6.50 -2.04 -23.62
CA ASN A 84 6.54 -1.59 -25.01
C ASN A 84 5.59 -0.42 -25.29
N ILE A 85 4.42 -0.43 -24.64
CA ILE A 85 3.44 0.65 -24.75
C ILE A 85 3.92 1.91 -24.02
N SER A 86 4.53 1.79 -22.85
CA SER A 86 5.06 2.95 -22.11
C SER A 86 6.14 3.69 -22.87
N ASP A 87 6.96 2.97 -23.62
CA ASP A 87 8.03 3.54 -24.46
C ASP A 87 7.47 4.28 -25.70
N ILE A 88 6.37 3.78 -26.26
CA ILE A 88 5.75 4.37 -27.46
C ILE A 88 4.87 5.58 -27.14
N SER A 89 4.23 5.60 -25.97
CA SER A 89 3.22 6.61 -25.63
C SER A 89 3.58 7.46 -24.43
N ASN A 90 4.55 8.37 -24.58
CA ASN A 90 4.71 9.49 -23.65
C ASN A 90 3.46 10.41 -23.58
N SER A 91 2.42 10.16 -24.38
CA SER A 91 1.28 11.07 -24.48
C SER A 91 -0.11 10.46 -24.34
N ASN A 92 -0.33 9.15 -24.46
CA ASN A 92 -1.71 8.62 -24.46
C ASN A 92 -1.82 7.18 -23.89
N ARG A 93 -1.54 6.97 -22.62
CA ARG A 93 -1.87 5.72 -21.91
C ARG A 93 -3.37 5.43 -21.82
N ARG A 94 -4.20 6.28 -22.45
CA ARG A 94 -5.67 6.22 -22.40
C ARG A 94 -6.32 5.16 -23.29
N ASN A 95 -5.59 4.60 -24.28
CA ASN A 95 -6.15 3.71 -25.31
C ASN A 95 -5.39 2.38 -25.45
N THR A 96 -4.59 2.01 -24.47
CA THR A 96 -3.98 0.70 -24.46
C THR A 96 -4.96 -0.28 -23.86
N GLY A 97 -5.33 -1.31 -24.61
CA GLY A 97 -6.18 -2.39 -24.12
C GLY A 97 -5.59 -3.04 -22.89
N ASP A 98 -6.46 -3.45 -21.98
CA ASP A 98 -6.04 -4.20 -20.79
C ASP A 98 -5.39 -5.53 -21.20
N CYS A 99 -4.32 -5.95 -20.52
CA CYS A 99 -3.76 -7.28 -20.71
C CYS A 99 -4.37 -8.23 -19.70
N HIS A 100 -5.04 -9.27 -20.19
CA HIS A 100 -5.61 -10.29 -19.34
C HIS A 100 -4.73 -11.53 -19.35
N CYS A 101 -4.49 -12.09 -18.18
CA CYS A 101 -3.80 -13.36 -18.05
C CYS A 101 -4.47 -14.28 -17.02
N THR A 102 -4.30 -15.58 -17.19
CA THR A 102 -4.81 -16.57 -16.26
C THR A 102 -3.66 -17.24 -15.54
N LEU A 103 -3.66 -17.15 -14.22
CA LEU A 103 -2.69 -17.80 -13.36
C LEU A 103 -3.29 -19.09 -12.82
N VAL A 104 -2.62 -20.24 -13.10
CA VAL A 104 -3.03 -21.55 -12.59
C VAL A 104 -2.08 -21.98 -11.48
N PHE A 105 -2.63 -22.41 -10.35
CA PHE A 105 -1.86 -22.85 -9.20
C PHE A 105 -2.59 -23.93 -8.40
N GLU A 106 -1.82 -24.74 -7.68
CA GLU A 106 -2.32 -25.83 -6.85
C GLU A 106 -2.41 -25.41 -5.37
N VAL A 107 -3.57 -25.59 -4.77
CA VAL A 107 -3.79 -25.51 -3.32
C VAL A 107 -3.68 -26.91 -2.74
N LYS A 108 -2.66 -27.16 -1.92
CA LYS A 108 -2.39 -28.50 -1.35
C LYS A 108 -3.17 -28.78 -0.08
N ASP A 109 -3.33 -27.76 0.75
CA ASP A 109 -3.96 -27.85 2.06
C ASP A 109 -5.21 -26.98 2.13
N THR A 110 -6.24 -27.43 2.84
CA THR A 110 -7.42 -26.59 3.09
C THR A 110 -7.05 -25.35 3.89
N MET A 111 -7.36 -24.17 3.36
CA MET A 111 -7.31 -22.91 4.10
C MET A 111 -8.71 -22.57 4.60
N ARG A 112 -8.88 -22.61 5.92
CA ARG A 112 -10.17 -22.34 6.54
C ARG A 112 -10.50 -20.85 6.56
N TYR A 113 -11.78 -20.53 6.43
CA TYR A 113 -12.27 -19.18 6.69
C TYR A 113 -11.94 -18.75 8.14
N PRO A 114 -11.54 -17.47 8.37
CA PRO A 114 -11.36 -16.38 7.39
C PRO A 114 -9.95 -16.36 6.80
N TRP A 115 -9.81 -16.66 5.50
CA TRP A 115 -8.58 -16.42 4.77
C TRP A 115 -8.61 -15.08 4.04
N LYS A 116 -7.45 -14.55 3.66
CA LYS A 116 -7.32 -13.23 3.07
C LYS A 116 -6.43 -13.29 1.84
N PHE A 117 -6.82 -12.54 0.82
CA PHE A 117 -6.06 -12.41 -0.41
C PHE A 117 -5.23 -11.12 -0.38
N TYR A 118 -3.93 -11.25 -0.60
CA TYR A 118 -2.97 -10.15 -0.63
C TYR A 118 -2.31 -10.07 -2.00
N TYR A 119 -1.84 -8.89 -2.37
CA TYR A 119 -0.78 -8.74 -3.36
C TYR A 119 0.49 -8.30 -2.66
N ALA A 120 1.63 -8.74 -3.18
CA ALA A 120 2.96 -8.39 -2.68
C ALA A 120 3.76 -7.68 -3.77
N LEU A 121 4.54 -6.72 -3.36
CA LEU A 121 5.53 -6.04 -4.18
C LEU A 121 6.89 -6.16 -3.51
N ASP A 122 7.89 -6.51 -4.31
CA ASP A 122 9.28 -6.55 -3.88
C ASP A 122 10.08 -5.41 -4.53
N ASN A 123 11.14 -5.00 -3.86
CA ASN A 123 12.00 -3.90 -4.28
C ASN A 123 11.27 -2.55 -4.51
N TYR A 124 10.16 -2.31 -3.79
CA TYR A 124 9.36 -1.11 -3.90
C TYR A 124 9.45 -0.26 -2.62
N TYR A 125 10.10 0.90 -2.70
CA TYR A 125 10.48 1.71 -1.54
C TYR A 125 9.43 2.76 -1.17
N GLN A 126 8.27 2.33 -0.63
CA GLN A 126 7.27 3.25 -0.08
C GLN A 126 7.77 4.05 1.13
N ASN A 127 8.80 3.56 1.82
CA ASN A 127 9.39 4.19 2.99
C ASN A 127 10.31 5.37 2.68
N HIS A 128 10.54 5.68 1.41
CA HIS A 128 11.36 6.84 1.04
C HIS A 128 10.68 8.14 1.51
N ARG A 129 11.41 9.01 2.22
CA ARG A 129 10.88 10.22 2.85
C ARG A 129 10.06 11.12 1.90
N ARG A 130 10.53 11.28 0.67
CA ARG A 130 9.82 12.09 -0.33
C ARG A 130 8.51 11.45 -0.76
N TYR A 131 8.47 10.12 -0.88
CA TYR A 131 7.27 9.37 -1.19
C TYR A 131 6.25 9.48 -0.06
N LEU A 132 6.66 9.22 1.19
CA LEU A 132 5.79 9.25 2.38
C LEU A 132 5.08 10.59 2.58
N ASN A 133 5.71 11.70 2.20
CA ASN A 133 5.15 13.04 2.38
C ASN A 133 4.40 13.55 1.14
N SER A 134 4.41 12.81 0.02
CA SER A 134 3.87 13.28 -1.25
C SER A 134 2.40 12.98 -1.41
N TRP A 135 1.56 13.66 -0.63
CA TRP A 135 0.10 13.60 -0.65
C TRP A 135 -0.50 14.81 0.08
N ASP A 136 -1.77 15.09 -0.15
CA ASP A 136 -2.51 16.18 0.49
C ASP A 136 -3.66 15.64 1.36
N PRO A 137 -3.57 15.76 2.70
CA PRO A 137 -4.63 15.33 3.61
C PRO A 137 -5.97 16.03 3.40
N ALA A 138 -5.95 17.30 2.97
CA ALA A 138 -7.17 18.06 2.75
C ALA A 138 -7.93 17.55 1.53
N GLN A 139 -7.21 17.24 0.44
CA GLN A 139 -7.83 16.60 -0.72
C GLN A 139 -8.47 15.24 -0.36
N LEU A 140 -7.76 14.40 0.39
CA LEU A 140 -8.26 13.07 0.73
C LEU A 140 -9.49 13.10 1.66
N ARG A 141 -9.65 14.18 2.44
CA ARG A 141 -10.85 14.42 3.24
C ARG A 141 -12.01 15.07 2.47
N GLY A 142 -11.79 15.47 1.23
CA GLY A 142 -12.78 16.22 0.45
C GLY A 142 -12.84 17.71 0.76
N ASP A 143 -11.90 18.25 1.55
CA ASP A 143 -11.98 19.64 2.02
C ASP A 143 -11.51 20.69 0.97
N ASN A 144 -10.54 20.32 0.12
CA ASN A 144 -9.97 21.27 -0.84
C ASN A 144 -9.31 20.58 -2.04
N PHE A 145 -9.89 20.71 -3.21
CA PHE A 145 -9.34 20.14 -4.45
C PHE A 145 -8.57 21.18 -5.31
N ARG A 146 -8.83 22.45 -5.14
CA ARG A 146 -8.32 23.50 -6.05
C ARG A 146 -6.94 24.03 -5.68
N SER A 147 -6.55 23.90 -4.39
CA SER A 147 -5.27 24.39 -3.87
C SER A 147 -4.49 23.26 -3.20
N PRO A 148 -3.91 22.34 -3.97
CA PRO A 148 -3.16 21.20 -3.43
C PRO A 148 -1.89 21.64 -2.71
N ASP A 149 -1.49 20.87 -1.69
CA ASP A 149 -0.28 21.09 -0.91
C ASP A 149 1.00 20.98 -1.78
N SER A 150 1.97 21.81 -1.47
CA SER A 150 3.31 21.78 -2.10
C SER A 150 4.06 20.47 -1.90
N ASN A 151 3.72 19.71 -0.88
CA ASN A 151 4.29 18.36 -0.61
C ASN A 151 4.01 17.38 -1.75
N CYS A 152 2.93 17.59 -2.50
CA CYS A 152 2.60 16.78 -3.68
C CYS A 152 3.60 16.90 -4.83
N ARG A 153 4.60 17.80 -4.79
CA ARG A 153 5.58 17.94 -5.88
C ARG A 153 6.29 16.63 -6.19
N PRO A 154 6.49 16.31 -7.51
CA PRO A 154 6.24 17.15 -8.70
C PRO A 154 4.78 17.11 -9.21
N LEU A 155 3.91 16.24 -8.68
CA LEU A 155 2.56 15.94 -9.18
C LEU A 155 1.49 16.77 -8.45
N VAL A 156 1.64 18.09 -8.47
CA VAL A 156 0.69 19.05 -7.89
C VAL A 156 -0.36 19.46 -8.90
N ARG A 157 0.09 19.76 -10.13
CA ARG A 157 -0.75 20.22 -11.23
C ARG A 157 -0.36 19.51 -12.53
N TYR A 158 -1.32 19.29 -13.38
CA TYR A 158 -1.08 18.66 -14.68
C TYR A 158 -0.21 19.57 -15.56
N ARG A 159 0.81 18.99 -16.18
CA ARG A 159 1.71 19.67 -17.11
C ARG A 159 1.31 19.27 -18.52
N ASP A 160 0.51 20.09 -19.16
CA ASP A 160 0.21 19.93 -20.58
C ASP A 160 1.28 20.68 -21.36
N ASN A 161 2.18 19.98 -22.01
CA ASN A 161 3.29 20.47 -22.82
C ASN A 161 4.21 21.55 -22.22
N ASP A 162 5.52 21.41 -22.42
CA ASP A 162 6.60 22.26 -21.88
C ASP A 162 6.60 23.73 -22.34
N ASN A 163 5.66 24.16 -23.20
CA ASN A 163 5.65 25.47 -23.84
C ASN A 163 4.80 26.54 -23.18
N GLU A 164 3.99 26.23 -22.16
CA GLU A 164 3.22 27.24 -21.45
C GLU A 164 3.80 27.59 -20.09
N MET A 165 4.45 28.75 -20.02
CA MET A 165 5.10 29.29 -18.83
C MET A 165 4.13 29.88 -17.79
N ASN A 166 2.82 29.79 -18.00
CA ASN A 166 1.79 30.35 -17.11
C ASN A 166 1.23 29.28 -16.14
N ASN A 167 1.66 29.33 -14.88
CA ASN A 167 1.16 28.45 -13.80
C ASN A 167 -0.35 28.56 -13.53
N ALA A 168 -1.02 29.58 -14.03
CA ALA A 168 -2.44 29.84 -13.77
C ALA A 168 -3.41 28.93 -14.57
N SER A 169 -2.98 28.40 -15.70
CA SER A 169 -3.80 27.54 -16.57
C SER A 169 -3.68 26.04 -16.27
N ARG A 170 -2.84 25.66 -15.28
CA ARG A 170 -2.61 24.25 -14.96
C ARG A 170 -3.62 23.75 -13.95
N LEU A 171 -4.40 22.76 -14.34
CA LEU A 171 -5.40 22.14 -13.48
C LEU A 171 -4.74 21.37 -12.33
N PRO A 172 -5.26 21.49 -11.08
CA PRO A 172 -4.79 20.71 -9.95
C PRO A 172 -5.04 19.20 -10.17
N ILE A 173 -4.08 18.38 -9.75
CA ILE A 173 -4.22 16.92 -9.78
C ILE A 173 -4.94 16.47 -8.51
N VAL A 174 -5.93 15.58 -8.64
CA VAL A 174 -6.66 14.99 -7.51
C VAL A 174 -6.80 13.48 -7.68
N PRO A 175 -6.35 12.70 -6.69
CA PRO A 175 -5.48 13.06 -5.57
C PRO A 175 -4.09 13.40 -6.04
N CYS A 176 -3.47 14.42 -5.45
CA CYS A 176 -2.12 14.81 -5.84
C CYS A 176 -1.05 13.96 -5.17
N GLY A 177 0.13 13.96 -5.77
CA GLY A 177 1.34 13.38 -5.20
C GLY A 177 1.74 12.02 -5.79
N ILE A 178 2.95 11.59 -5.38
CA ILE A 178 3.58 10.38 -5.92
C ILE A 178 2.83 9.13 -5.44
N ILE A 179 2.33 9.12 -4.19
CA ILE A 179 1.59 7.98 -3.63
C ILE A 179 0.33 7.71 -4.46
N ALA A 180 -0.45 8.75 -4.76
CA ALA A 180 -1.65 8.62 -5.58
C ALA A 180 -1.32 8.14 -6.99
N ASN A 181 -0.30 8.73 -7.61
CA ASN A 181 0.07 8.39 -8.99
C ASN A 181 0.58 6.96 -9.17
N SER A 182 1.14 6.37 -8.13
CA SER A 182 1.67 5.01 -8.12
C SER A 182 0.69 3.98 -7.55
N TRP A 183 -0.60 4.29 -7.51
CA TRP A 183 -1.61 3.37 -7.01
C TRP A 183 -1.62 2.07 -7.82
N PHE A 184 -1.59 0.94 -7.08
CA PHE A 184 -1.65 -0.40 -7.64
C PHE A 184 -3.01 -0.66 -8.29
N ASN A 185 -3.02 -0.94 -9.59
CA ASN A 185 -4.23 -1.00 -10.40
C ASN A 185 -4.45 -2.34 -11.13
N ASP A 186 -3.72 -3.39 -10.81
CA ASP A 186 -4.08 -4.74 -11.25
C ASP A 186 -5.41 -5.16 -10.64
N SER A 187 -6.18 -5.95 -11.39
CA SER A 187 -7.44 -6.46 -10.91
C SER A 187 -7.46 -7.98 -10.91
N PHE A 188 -7.73 -8.55 -9.74
CA PHE A 188 -7.97 -9.98 -9.56
C PHE A 188 -9.48 -10.19 -9.46
N HIS A 189 -10.03 -11.03 -10.34
CA HIS A 189 -11.48 -11.13 -10.50
C HIS A 189 -12.10 -12.18 -9.59
N TYR A 190 -11.79 -13.46 -9.82
CA TYR A 190 -12.34 -14.59 -9.09
C TYR A 190 -11.37 -15.75 -9.08
N LEU A 191 -11.50 -16.61 -8.09
CA LEU A 191 -10.82 -17.90 -8.02
C LEU A 191 -11.77 -19.00 -8.51
N HIS A 192 -11.38 -19.71 -9.54
CA HIS A 192 -12.14 -20.83 -10.05
C HIS A 192 -11.41 -22.14 -9.74
N ASN A 193 -12.08 -23.05 -9.03
CA ASN A 193 -11.58 -24.40 -8.79
C ASN A 193 -11.96 -25.28 -9.97
N GLU A 194 -10.97 -25.74 -10.72
CA GLU A 194 -11.16 -26.54 -11.94
C GLU A 194 -11.72 -27.93 -11.64
N GLU A 195 -11.38 -28.51 -10.50
CA GLU A 195 -11.81 -29.88 -10.13
C GLU A 195 -13.24 -29.92 -9.62
N LEU A 196 -13.61 -28.93 -8.80
CA LEU A 196 -14.96 -28.83 -8.21
C LEU A 196 -15.91 -28.00 -9.04
N ASN A 197 -15.44 -27.32 -10.07
CA ASN A 197 -16.19 -26.35 -10.89
C ASN A 197 -16.91 -25.29 -10.02
N GLU A 198 -16.24 -24.86 -8.95
CA GLU A 198 -16.72 -23.84 -8.01
C GLU A 198 -15.96 -22.52 -8.21
N THR A 199 -16.71 -21.42 -8.21
CA THR A 199 -16.12 -20.08 -8.30
C THR A 199 -16.25 -19.38 -6.96
N ILE A 200 -15.15 -18.82 -6.48
CA ILE A 200 -15.08 -18.04 -5.26
C ILE A 200 -14.94 -16.57 -5.63
N ASP A 201 -15.98 -15.79 -5.34
CA ASP A 201 -15.96 -14.34 -5.53
C ASP A 201 -15.12 -13.65 -4.46
N LEU A 202 -14.33 -12.68 -4.88
CA LEU A 202 -13.50 -11.85 -4.00
C LEU A 202 -14.21 -10.52 -3.71
N SER A 203 -14.28 -10.17 -2.43
CA SER A 203 -14.85 -8.90 -1.95
C SER A 203 -13.75 -7.95 -1.53
N ARG A 204 -13.80 -6.71 -2.03
CA ARG A 204 -12.88 -5.62 -1.65
C ARG A 204 -13.44 -4.71 -0.55
N ASN A 205 -14.57 -5.05 0.03
CA ASN A 205 -15.19 -4.27 1.10
C ASN A 205 -14.59 -4.65 2.45
N ASN A 206 -14.47 -3.70 3.36
CA ASN A 206 -13.93 -3.89 4.70
C ASN A 206 -12.46 -4.37 4.75
N ILE A 207 -11.67 -4.04 3.73
CA ILE A 207 -10.22 -4.29 3.69
C ILE A 207 -9.42 -3.14 4.31
N ALA A 208 -9.97 -1.92 4.29
CA ALA A 208 -9.35 -0.74 4.89
C ALA A 208 -9.74 -0.57 6.36
N TRP A 209 -8.87 0.09 7.11
CA TRP A 209 -9.14 0.40 8.51
C TRP A 209 -10.31 1.37 8.63
N LYS A 210 -11.21 1.10 9.58
CA LYS A 210 -12.39 1.92 9.85
C LYS A 210 -12.05 3.40 10.06
N THR A 211 -10.99 3.69 10.81
CA THR A 211 -10.54 5.07 11.08
C THR A 211 -10.11 5.80 9.80
N ASP A 212 -9.46 5.09 8.86
CA ASP A 212 -9.06 5.73 7.60
C ASP A 212 -10.29 6.03 6.74
N ARG A 213 -11.22 5.09 6.61
CA ARG A 213 -12.47 5.28 5.85
C ARG A 213 -13.35 6.42 6.39
N GLU A 214 -13.46 6.54 7.72
CA GLU A 214 -14.39 7.49 8.33
C GLU A 214 -13.80 8.89 8.55
N VAL A 215 -12.48 8.99 8.69
CA VAL A 215 -11.82 10.25 9.10
C VAL A 215 -10.88 10.81 8.05
N ARG A 216 -10.09 9.96 7.39
CA ARG A 216 -9.00 10.42 6.53
C ARG A 216 -9.37 10.49 5.06
N PHE A 217 -10.28 9.62 4.62
CA PHE A 217 -10.70 9.51 3.23
C PHE A 217 -12.22 9.68 3.17
N ARG A 218 -12.65 10.77 2.60
CA ARG A 218 -14.09 11.10 2.51
C ARG A 218 -14.42 11.62 1.14
N ASN A 219 -15.62 11.26 0.69
CA ASN A 219 -16.23 11.93 -0.44
C ASN A 219 -17.13 13.06 0.08
N ASP A 220 -17.07 14.22 -0.57
CA ASP A 220 -18.12 15.17 -0.42
C ASP A 220 -19.40 14.69 -1.13
N SER A 221 -20.55 15.21 -0.71
CA SER A 221 -21.86 14.87 -1.27
C SER A 221 -21.96 15.14 -2.78
N ASN A 222 -21.15 16.06 -3.31
CA ASN A 222 -21.10 16.44 -4.72
C ASN A 222 -19.73 16.26 -5.36
N LEU A 223 -19.04 15.15 -5.05
CA LEU A 223 -17.66 14.88 -5.49
C LEU A 223 -17.43 15.18 -6.99
N ALA A 224 -18.37 14.81 -7.86
CA ALA A 224 -18.23 15.04 -9.29
C ALA A 224 -18.20 16.54 -9.67
N ALA A 225 -19.02 17.35 -9.02
CA ALA A 225 -19.04 18.80 -9.25
C ALA A 225 -17.81 19.50 -8.63
N ASP A 226 -17.34 19.01 -7.49
CA ASP A 226 -16.16 19.56 -6.80
C ASP A 226 -14.86 19.25 -7.54
N LEU A 227 -14.84 18.17 -8.29
CA LEU A 227 -13.72 17.77 -9.17
C LEU A 227 -13.72 18.51 -10.51
N GLU A 228 -14.75 19.30 -10.82
CA GLU A 228 -14.77 20.12 -12.03
C GLU A 228 -13.60 21.11 -12.03
N GLY A 229 -12.84 21.15 -13.13
CA GLY A 229 -11.62 21.97 -13.20
C GLY A 229 -10.41 21.37 -12.46
N THR A 230 -10.44 20.08 -12.17
CA THR A 230 -9.28 19.30 -11.70
C THR A 230 -8.86 18.27 -12.76
N ASN A 231 -7.71 17.63 -12.54
CA ASN A 231 -7.24 16.56 -13.39
C ASN A 231 -6.87 15.33 -12.53
N ARG A 232 -6.86 14.17 -13.15
CA ARG A 232 -6.44 12.92 -12.50
C ARG A 232 -4.92 12.77 -12.44
N PRO A 233 -4.38 11.90 -11.58
CA PRO A 233 -2.98 11.50 -11.65
C PRO A 233 -2.61 10.94 -13.03
N PRO A 234 -1.41 11.23 -13.56
CA PRO A 234 -1.00 10.81 -14.91
C PRO A 234 -1.13 9.31 -15.19
N ASN A 235 -0.85 8.46 -14.20
CA ASN A 235 -0.89 7.01 -14.35
C ASN A 235 -2.31 6.41 -14.16
N TRP A 236 -3.30 7.22 -13.82
CA TRP A 236 -4.66 6.72 -13.64
C TRP A 236 -5.42 6.70 -14.98
N PRO A 237 -6.14 5.61 -15.29
CA PRO A 237 -6.97 5.55 -16.48
C PRO A 237 -8.24 6.41 -16.35
N TYR A 238 -8.77 6.57 -15.13
CA TYR A 238 -10.05 7.22 -14.84
C TYR A 238 -9.90 8.36 -13.83
N ASN A 239 -10.88 9.28 -13.82
CA ASN A 239 -10.97 10.29 -12.77
C ASN A 239 -11.45 9.65 -11.46
N VAL A 240 -11.21 10.32 -10.33
CA VAL A 240 -11.66 9.85 -9.00
C VAL A 240 -13.17 9.61 -8.97
N SER A 241 -13.97 10.44 -9.65
CA SER A 241 -15.43 10.29 -9.71
C SER A 241 -15.91 9.05 -10.47
N GLU A 242 -15.06 8.49 -11.33
CA GLU A 242 -15.36 7.30 -12.13
C GLU A 242 -14.94 6.00 -11.43
N ILE A 243 -14.13 6.11 -10.39
CA ILE A 243 -13.74 4.98 -9.56
C ILE A 243 -14.83 4.76 -8.52
N GLY A 244 -15.34 3.53 -8.40
CA GLY A 244 -16.33 3.19 -7.38
C GLY A 244 -15.90 3.69 -6.00
N ASP A 245 -16.80 4.32 -5.27
CA ASP A 245 -16.59 4.98 -3.97
C ASP A 245 -15.58 6.15 -3.98
N GLY A 246 -15.08 6.61 -5.13
CA GLY A 246 -14.22 7.77 -5.26
C GLY A 246 -13.00 7.75 -4.34
N LEU A 247 -12.81 8.79 -3.50
CA LEU A 247 -11.75 8.84 -2.50
C LEU A 247 -11.93 7.82 -1.38
N GLY A 248 -13.16 7.35 -1.14
CA GLY A 248 -13.49 6.30 -0.19
C GLY A 248 -13.17 4.88 -0.66
N ASN A 249 -12.63 4.71 -1.87
CA ASN A 249 -12.25 3.40 -2.40
C ASN A 249 -11.24 2.71 -1.49
N GLU A 250 -11.61 1.56 -0.95
CA GLU A 250 -10.82 0.88 0.07
C GLU A 250 -9.46 0.38 -0.45
N SER A 251 -9.35 0.00 -1.72
CA SER A 251 -8.06 -0.38 -2.33
C SER A 251 -7.10 0.80 -2.38
N LEU A 252 -7.62 2.01 -2.66
CA LEU A 252 -6.86 3.25 -2.61
C LEU A 252 -6.39 3.55 -1.19
N ILE A 253 -7.28 3.43 -0.20
CA ILE A 253 -6.98 3.66 1.22
C ILE A 253 -5.87 2.72 1.71
N VAL A 254 -5.96 1.43 1.35
CA VAL A 254 -4.94 0.42 1.67
C VAL A 254 -3.59 0.78 1.04
N TRP A 255 -3.60 1.29 -0.20
CA TRP A 255 -2.38 1.74 -0.88
C TRP A 255 -1.68 2.90 -0.16
N PHE A 256 -2.45 3.89 0.30
CA PHE A 256 -1.93 5.07 1.01
C PHE A 256 -1.26 4.75 2.36
N ARG A 257 -1.49 3.57 2.93
CA ARG A 257 -0.72 3.09 4.07
C ARG A 257 0.64 2.58 3.60
N ALA A 258 1.62 3.48 3.56
CA ALA A 258 2.96 3.15 3.13
C ALA A 258 3.60 2.05 3.99
N SER A 259 4.32 1.14 3.34
CA SER A 259 5.10 0.10 4.01
C SER A 259 6.42 0.64 4.55
N ALA A 260 6.90 0.08 5.66
CA ALA A 260 8.21 0.39 6.24
C ALA A 260 9.37 -0.31 5.53
N PHE A 261 9.11 -1.37 4.79
CA PHE A 261 10.12 -2.22 4.15
C PHE A 261 9.92 -2.24 2.63
N PRO A 262 10.97 -2.49 1.84
CA PRO A 262 10.89 -2.57 0.38
C PRO A 262 10.15 -3.80 -0.13
N TRP A 263 10.08 -4.87 0.65
CA TRP A 263 9.19 -5.99 0.43
C TRP A 263 7.98 -5.85 1.32
N PHE A 264 6.79 -5.90 0.74
CA PHE A 264 5.55 -5.80 1.49
C PHE A 264 4.37 -6.46 0.79
N ARG A 265 3.38 -6.80 1.58
CA ARG A 265 2.08 -7.27 1.11
C ARG A 265 0.96 -6.35 1.59
N LYS A 266 -0.05 -6.18 0.75
CA LYS A 266 -1.25 -5.39 1.06
C LYS A 266 -2.50 -6.21 0.85
N LEU A 267 -3.45 -6.06 1.76
CA LEU A 267 -4.72 -6.75 1.66
C LEU A 267 -5.48 -6.25 0.43
N TYR A 268 -5.83 -7.18 -0.45
CA TYR A 268 -6.56 -6.89 -1.66
C TYR A 268 -8.05 -7.22 -1.52
N ALA A 269 -8.35 -8.41 -0.98
CA ALA A 269 -9.72 -8.91 -0.88
C ALA A 269 -9.84 -10.00 0.18
N HIS A 270 -11.06 -10.39 0.44
CA HIS A 270 -11.41 -11.60 1.17
C HIS A 270 -12.55 -12.34 0.44
N PRO A 271 -12.78 -13.63 0.71
CA PRO A 271 -13.88 -14.34 0.07
C PRO A 271 -15.22 -13.70 0.42
N ARG A 272 -16.13 -13.68 -0.56
CA ARG A 272 -17.51 -13.28 -0.32
C ARG A 272 -18.26 -14.46 0.31
N GLY A 273 -18.51 -14.40 1.61
CA GLY A 273 -19.11 -15.47 2.41
C GLY A 273 -18.07 -16.32 3.15
N ASP A 274 -18.57 -17.25 3.96
CA ASP A 274 -17.75 -18.10 4.84
C ASP A 274 -17.27 -19.35 4.08
N THR A 275 -16.49 -19.15 3.01
CA THR A 275 -16.05 -20.24 2.12
C THR A 275 -14.61 -20.61 2.42
N ASP A 276 -14.35 -21.88 2.70
CA ASP A 276 -13.01 -22.44 2.81
C ASP A 276 -12.37 -22.59 1.42
N LEU A 277 -11.07 -22.35 1.32
CA LEU A 277 -10.31 -22.69 0.12
C LEU A 277 -9.87 -24.15 0.22
N ARG A 278 -10.50 -25.03 -0.58
CA ARG A 278 -10.26 -26.47 -0.57
C ARG A 278 -9.04 -26.84 -1.40
N PRO A 279 -8.40 -27.99 -1.16
CA PRO A 279 -7.34 -28.49 -2.04
C PRO A 279 -7.85 -28.66 -3.47
N GLY A 280 -6.97 -28.43 -4.45
CA GLY A 280 -7.28 -28.56 -5.87
C GLY A 280 -6.56 -27.56 -6.74
N ASN A 281 -6.76 -27.64 -8.04
CA ASN A 281 -6.22 -26.69 -9.02
C ASN A 281 -7.15 -25.49 -9.18
N TYR A 282 -6.58 -24.30 -9.03
CA TYR A 282 -7.29 -23.04 -9.16
C TYR A 282 -6.76 -22.22 -10.32
N SER A 283 -7.67 -21.59 -11.03
CA SER A 283 -7.35 -20.54 -11.99
C SER A 283 -7.81 -19.18 -11.48
N LEU A 284 -6.96 -18.19 -11.64
CA LEU A 284 -7.17 -16.81 -11.27
C LEU A 284 -7.05 -15.94 -12.51
N LEU A 285 -8.14 -15.26 -12.88
CA LEU A 285 -8.12 -14.27 -13.96
C LEU A 285 -7.60 -12.93 -13.42
N ILE A 286 -6.57 -12.41 -14.07
CA ILE A 286 -5.90 -11.16 -13.70
C ILE A 286 -6.00 -10.19 -14.88
N THR A 287 -6.45 -8.97 -14.61
CA THR A 287 -6.24 -7.82 -15.50
C THR A 287 -4.97 -7.11 -15.06
N TYR A 288 -3.93 -7.25 -15.85
CA TYR A 288 -2.58 -6.78 -15.56
C TYR A 288 -2.40 -5.35 -16.09
N ASN A 289 -2.31 -4.38 -15.20
CA ASN A 289 -2.21 -2.95 -15.56
C ASN A 289 -1.05 -2.22 -14.86
N TYR A 290 -0.49 -2.83 -13.81
CA TYR A 290 0.59 -2.23 -13.04
C TYR A 290 1.94 -2.58 -13.65
N PRO A 291 2.67 -1.63 -14.28
CA PRO A 291 3.98 -1.92 -14.82
C PRO A 291 4.99 -2.09 -13.68
N VAL A 292 5.66 -3.23 -13.66
CA VAL A 292 6.82 -3.45 -12.81
C VAL A 292 8.03 -2.91 -13.56
N ASP A 293 8.59 -1.81 -13.07
CA ASP A 293 9.76 -1.18 -13.71
C ASP A 293 11.02 -2.00 -13.38
N ASN A 294 11.45 -2.82 -14.33
CA ASN A 294 12.76 -3.45 -14.32
C ASN A 294 13.76 -2.45 -14.94
N SER A 295 14.01 -1.32 -14.27
CA SER A 295 15.14 -0.49 -14.64
C SER A 295 16.41 -1.34 -14.52
N GLU A 296 17.17 -1.46 -15.60
CA GLU A 296 18.40 -2.26 -15.71
C GLU A 296 19.48 -1.91 -14.67
N ASP A 297 19.28 -0.81 -13.94
CA ASP A 297 20.16 -0.30 -12.88
C ASP A 297 19.80 -0.82 -11.46
N VAL A 298 18.71 -1.58 -11.29
CA VAL A 298 18.31 -2.18 -10.02
C VAL A 298 18.28 -3.69 -10.20
N SER A 299 19.09 -4.40 -9.45
CA SER A 299 19.24 -5.87 -9.51
C SER A 299 17.89 -6.61 -9.69
N PRO A 300 17.86 -7.72 -10.45
CA PRO A 300 16.64 -8.38 -10.93
C PRO A 300 15.91 -9.10 -9.79
N SER A 301 15.01 -8.42 -9.11
CA SER A 301 14.17 -9.03 -8.08
C SER A 301 12.89 -8.25 -7.73
N SER A 302 12.36 -7.45 -8.64
CA SER A 302 10.99 -6.97 -8.46
C SER A 302 10.02 -8.04 -8.92
N SER A 303 9.65 -8.95 -8.03
CA SER A 303 8.63 -9.95 -8.28
C SER A 303 7.30 -9.50 -7.69
N GLN A 304 6.20 -9.75 -8.42
CA GLN A 304 4.85 -9.63 -7.92
C GLN A 304 4.37 -11.01 -7.50
N SER A 305 3.85 -11.14 -6.31
CA SER A 305 3.33 -12.39 -5.78
C SER A 305 1.99 -12.20 -5.09
N CYS A 306 1.16 -13.22 -5.11
CA CYS A 306 -0.09 -13.29 -4.38
C CYS A 306 0.07 -14.32 -3.25
N PRO A 307 0.43 -13.92 -2.01
CA PRO A 307 0.38 -14.83 -0.88
C PRO A 307 -1.06 -15.03 -0.43
N GLY A 308 -1.42 -16.28 -0.25
CA GLY A 308 -2.72 -16.72 0.23
C GLY A 308 -2.87 -16.68 1.75
#